data_2ae8c73f6178803d1fbafc9dade998e1
#
_entry.id   2ae8c73f6178803d1fbafc9dade998e1
#
_cell.length_a   1.000
_cell.length_b   1.000
_cell.length_c   1.000
_cell.angle_alpha   90.00
_cell.angle_beta   90.00
_cell.angle_gamma   90.00
#
_symmetry.space_group_name_H-M   'P 1'
#
loop_
_entity.id
_entity.type
_entity.pdbx_description
1 polymer ?
#
loop_
_entity_poly.entity_id
_entity_poly.type
_entity_poly.pdbx_seq_one_letter_code
_entity_poly.pdbx_strand_id
1 'polypeptide(L)'
;RDEAAIDVIRMDDSSDEAVSRDLTLVVCVWEAPAVELHSSPSCHMAVFDINRWYHSQMPASIRDAMYGSKDPTCPFLSVYSLADILDTANPDALIDVLVLPNDIERFSAAYGTLPEQFYWASSLTFDAVCLMETGVVRANFYGSQQQILNDLSHKGVAALNEAHEYFHCCWTASLMPKNFDFSRAQEKTFQVEGLLSVALEHNQTSFIISCIQKLGQE
;
A
#
# COMPACT_ATOMS: atom_id res chain seq x y z
N ARG A 1 13.28 -6.16 -27.01
CA ARG A 1 13.13 -4.68 -26.96
C ARG A 1 12.76 -4.36 -25.53
N ASP A 2 13.76 -3.89 -24.77
CA ASP A 2 13.58 -3.47 -23.37
C ASP A 2 13.16 -2.00 -23.39
N GLU A 3 11.92 -1.71 -23.78
CA GLU A 3 11.36 -0.36 -23.65
C GLU A 3 10.55 -0.33 -22.35
N ALA A 4 11.13 0.28 -21.31
CA ALA A 4 10.37 0.65 -20.13
C ALA A 4 9.60 1.95 -20.42
N ALA A 5 8.29 1.94 -20.23
CA ALA A 5 7.50 3.17 -20.25
C ALA A 5 7.72 3.93 -18.93
N ILE A 6 7.97 5.23 -19.02
CA ILE A 6 8.17 6.10 -17.86
C ILE A 6 7.19 7.26 -17.93
N ASP A 7 6.37 7.42 -16.91
CA ASP A 7 5.47 8.56 -16.75
C ASP A 7 5.74 9.31 -15.45
N VAL A 8 5.49 10.63 -15.44
CA VAL A 8 5.71 11.50 -14.28
C VAL A 8 4.41 12.19 -13.90
N ILE A 9 3.89 11.84 -12.73
CA ILE A 9 2.64 12.37 -12.18
C ILE A 9 2.98 13.40 -11.11
N ARG A 10 2.38 14.59 -11.21
CA ARG A 10 2.44 15.65 -10.18
C ARG A 10 1.06 15.89 -9.60
N MET A 11 1.00 15.95 -8.30
CA MET A 11 -0.21 16.34 -7.56
C MET A 11 0.11 17.59 -6.74
N ASP A 12 -0.55 18.69 -7.10
CA ASP A 12 -0.56 19.92 -6.31
C ASP A 12 -1.73 19.86 -5.33
N ASP A 13 -1.44 19.89 -4.03
CA ASP A 13 -2.46 20.01 -2.99
C ASP A 13 -2.59 21.49 -2.60
N SER A 14 -3.63 22.15 -3.10
CA SER A 14 -3.87 23.59 -2.90
C SER A 14 -4.52 23.93 -1.56
N SER A 15 -4.60 23.03 -0.60
CA SER A 15 -5.16 23.29 0.72
C SER A 15 -4.14 23.96 1.64
N ASP A 16 -4.44 25.18 2.05
CA ASP A 16 -3.61 26.12 2.81
C ASP A 16 -3.25 25.73 4.26
N GLU A 17 -3.52 24.51 4.69
CA GLU A 17 -3.29 24.06 6.07
C GLU A 17 -2.36 22.85 6.15
N ALA A 18 -1.14 23.06 6.42
CA ALA A 18 -0.05 22.13 6.55
C ALA A 18 0.75 22.01 5.24
N VAL A 19 2.04 22.17 5.36
CA VAL A 19 3.04 22.02 4.31
C VAL A 19 2.60 20.98 3.28
N SER A 20 1.90 21.46 2.26
CA SER A 20 1.42 20.63 1.14
C SER A 20 2.66 20.05 0.48
N ARG A 21 2.88 18.77 0.70
CA ARG A 21 4.01 18.09 0.10
C ARG A 21 3.54 17.58 -1.25
N ASP A 22 3.93 18.29 -2.28
CA ASP A 22 3.69 17.90 -3.64
C ASP A 22 4.19 16.48 -3.87
N LEU A 23 3.29 15.60 -4.30
CA LEU A 23 3.67 14.29 -4.78
C LEU A 23 4.18 14.43 -6.21
N THR A 24 5.39 13.95 -6.44
CA THR A 24 5.92 13.79 -7.80
C THR A 24 6.27 12.33 -7.96
N LEU A 25 5.39 11.59 -8.61
CA LEU A 25 5.52 10.17 -8.83
C LEU A 25 6.08 9.90 -10.21
N VAL A 26 7.08 9.03 -10.28
CA VAL A 26 7.59 8.45 -11.51
C VAL A 26 7.06 7.03 -11.59
N VAL A 27 6.34 6.72 -12.65
CA VAL A 27 5.81 5.39 -12.93
C VAL A 27 6.68 4.73 -13.98
N CYS A 28 7.18 3.55 -13.69
CA CYS A 28 7.97 2.73 -14.61
C CYS A 28 7.29 1.38 -14.80
N VAL A 29 7.12 0.96 -16.02
CA VAL A 29 6.60 -0.37 -16.36
C VAL A 29 7.64 -1.14 -17.15
N TRP A 30 7.86 -2.39 -16.80
CA TRP A 30 8.83 -3.25 -17.50
C TRP A 30 8.37 -4.70 -17.52
N GLU A 31 8.83 -5.40 -18.52
CA GLU A 31 8.66 -6.84 -18.65
C GLU A 31 9.95 -7.54 -18.22
N ALA A 32 9.84 -8.48 -17.30
CA ALA A 32 10.97 -9.33 -16.91
C ALA A 32 10.93 -10.63 -17.73
N PRO A 33 12.07 -11.01 -18.35
CA PRO A 33 12.12 -12.23 -19.14
C PRO A 33 11.84 -13.45 -18.29
N ALA A 34 11.22 -14.46 -18.90
CA ALA A 34 11.01 -15.75 -18.27
C ALA A 34 12.35 -16.38 -17.84
N VAL A 35 12.47 -16.70 -16.56
CA VAL A 35 13.71 -17.29 -15.98
C VAL A 35 13.76 -18.79 -16.26
N GLU A 36 12.60 -19.45 -16.40
CA GLU A 36 12.49 -20.87 -16.66
C GLU A 36 11.87 -21.15 -18.04
N LEU A 37 12.22 -22.30 -18.63
CA LEU A 37 11.85 -22.69 -20.01
C LEU A 37 10.32 -22.75 -20.25
N HIS A 38 9.51 -22.72 -19.20
CA HIS A 38 8.05 -22.84 -19.23
C HIS A 38 7.32 -21.74 -18.45
N SER A 39 8.04 -20.70 -17.95
CA SER A 39 7.41 -19.55 -17.31
C SER A 39 7.06 -18.49 -18.34
N SER A 40 5.90 -17.87 -18.21
CA SER A 40 5.55 -16.67 -18.97
C SER A 40 6.36 -15.48 -18.48
N PRO A 41 6.65 -14.49 -19.34
CA PRO A 41 7.25 -13.24 -18.92
C PRO A 41 6.36 -12.59 -17.87
N SER A 42 6.97 -12.00 -16.85
CA SER A 42 6.23 -11.27 -15.80
C SER A 42 6.33 -9.77 -16.04
N CYS A 43 5.20 -9.09 -16.00
CA CYS A 43 5.12 -7.65 -16.12
C CYS A 43 5.01 -7.00 -14.74
N HIS A 44 5.75 -5.92 -14.54
CA HIS A 44 5.81 -5.20 -13.28
C HIS A 44 5.64 -3.70 -13.50
N MET A 45 5.08 -3.04 -12.50
CA MET A 45 4.99 -1.59 -12.42
C MET A 45 5.67 -1.13 -11.14
N ALA A 46 6.52 -0.10 -11.23
CA ALA A 46 7.06 0.59 -10.07
C ALA A 46 6.53 2.01 -10.02
N VAL A 47 6.18 2.43 -8.82
CA VAL A 47 5.85 3.82 -8.50
C VAL A 47 6.93 4.36 -7.57
N PHE A 48 7.59 5.42 -7.99
CA PHE A 48 8.73 6.01 -7.31
C PHE A 48 8.42 7.46 -6.96
N ASP A 49 8.46 7.80 -5.68
CA ASP A 49 8.30 9.17 -5.19
C ASP A 49 9.66 9.88 -5.21
N ILE A 50 9.88 10.74 -6.22
CA ILE A 50 11.14 11.45 -6.40
C ILE A 50 11.39 12.50 -5.32
N ASN A 51 10.33 13.12 -4.79
CA ASN A 51 10.48 14.11 -3.73
C ASN A 51 10.94 13.44 -2.43
N ARG A 52 10.33 12.31 -2.07
CA ARG A 52 10.74 11.52 -0.90
C ARG A 52 12.16 11.00 -1.02
N TRP A 53 12.52 10.48 -2.19
CA TRP A 53 13.88 10.06 -2.45
C TRP A 53 14.87 11.22 -2.27
N TYR A 54 14.57 12.37 -2.86
CA TYR A 54 15.41 13.56 -2.76
C TYR A 54 15.59 14.01 -1.30
N HIS A 55 14.49 14.04 -0.53
CA HIS A 55 14.53 14.39 0.90
C HIS A 55 15.34 13.39 1.72
N SER A 56 15.28 12.11 1.39
CA SER A 56 16.10 11.08 2.06
C SER A 56 17.60 11.26 1.85
N GLN A 57 18.00 11.90 0.74
CA GLN A 57 19.39 12.20 0.41
C GLN A 57 19.90 13.51 1.04
N MET A 58 19.01 14.33 1.61
CA MET A 58 19.43 15.60 2.24
C MET A 58 20.26 15.34 3.51
N PRO A 59 21.24 16.23 3.84
CA PRO A 59 21.93 16.20 5.12
C PRO A 59 20.95 16.22 6.30
N ALA A 60 21.23 15.45 7.35
CA ALA A 60 20.35 15.32 8.52
C ALA A 60 19.96 16.69 9.13
N SER A 61 20.90 17.65 9.13
CA SER A 61 20.66 19.00 9.66
C SER A 61 19.55 19.77 8.92
N ILE A 62 19.39 19.54 7.63
CA ILE A 62 18.34 20.18 6.81
C ILE A 62 17.07 19.32 6.85
N ARG A 63 17.20 18.01 6.66
CA ARG A 63 16.09 17.07 6.68
C ARG A 63 15.32 17.10 8.00
N ASP A 64 16.02 17.01 9.14
CA ASP A 64 15.39 16.96 10.45
C ASP A 64 14.71 18.27 10.82
N ALA A 65 15.21 19.41 10.31
CA ALA A 65 14.57 20.72 10.49
C ALA A 65 13.28 20.88 9.68
N MET A 66 13.22 20.28 8.49
CA MET A 66 12.07 20.42 7.58
C MET A 66 11.02 19.32 7.75
N TYR A 67 11.42 18.09 8.12
CA TYR A 67 10.56 16.92 8.06
C TYR A 67 10.47 16.09 9.35
N GLY A 68 11.23 16.41 10.37
CA GLY A 68 11.06 15.91 11.75
C GLY A 68 11.20 14.39 11.98
N SER A 69 11.57 13.59 10.99
CA SER A 69 11.61 12.14 11.13
C SER A 69 12.98 11.55 10.81
N LYS A 70 13.40 10.61 11.65
CA LYS A 70 14.65 9.85 11.54
C LYS A 70 14.46 8.50 10.84
N ASP A 71 13.40 8.28 10.09
CA ASP A 71 13.19 6.96 9.51
C ASP A 71 14.04 6.76 8.24
N PRO A 72 15.14 5.98 8.33
CA PRO A 72 15.99 5.68 7.17
C PRO A 72 15.35 4.69 6.19
N THR A 73 14.22 4.08 6.56
CA THR A 73 13.57 3.01 5.80
C THR A 73 12.35 3.50 5.01
N CYS A 74 12.24 4.83 4.80
CA CYS A 74 11.11 5.41 4.07
C CYS A 74 10.97 4.76 2.67
N PRO A 75 9.94 3.97 2.41
CA PRO A 75 9.76 3.30 1.14
C PRO A 75 9.24 4.31 0.10
N PHE A 76 10.16 4.97 -0.58
CA PHE A 76 9.86 5.86 -1.71
C PHE A 76 9.63 5.10 -3.02
N LEU A 77 9.78 3.78 -3.01
CA LEU A 77 9.56 2.88 -4.13
C LEU A 77 8.53 1.82 -3.76
N SER A 78 7.53 1.65 -4.59
CA SER A 78 6.59 0.53 -4.54
C SER A 78 6.63 -0.22 -5.84
N VAL A 79 6.64 -1.56 -5.77
CA VAL A 79 6.64 -2.43 -6.96
C VAL A 79 5.39 -3.29 -6.91
N TYR A 80 4.66 -3.30 -8.00
CA TYR A 80 3.43 -4.07 -8.19
C TYR A 80 3.63 -5.10 -9.29
N SER A 81 3.18 -6.35 -9.05
CA SER A 81 3.07 -7.35 -10.11
C SER A 81 1.80 -7.08 -10.92
N LEU A 82 1.92 -7.10 -12.23
CA LEU A 82 0.78 -7.01 -13.14
C LEU A 82 0.32 -8.40 -13.62
N ALA A 83 0.89 -9.47 -13.08
CA ALA A 83 0.60 -10.84 -13.49
C ALA A 83 -0.90 -11.16 -13.38
N ASP A 84 -1.54 -10.76 -12.28
CA ASP A 84 -2.96 -11.03 -12.04
C ASP A 84 -3.89 -10.30 -13.04
N ILE A 85 -3.40 -9.21 -13.63
CA ILE A 85 -4.14 -8.45 -14.65
C ILE A 85 -3.97 -9.09 -16.01
N LEU A 86 -2.82 -9.71 -16.26
CA LEU A 86 -2.42 -10.28 -17.54
C LEU A 86 -2.82 -11.76 -17.69
N ASP A 87 -3.09 -12.45 -16.57
CA ASP A 87 -3.27 -13.90 -16.52
C ASP A 87 -4.70 -14.36 -16.87
N THR A 88 -5.51 -13.53 -17.48
CA THR A 88 -6.78 -13.98 -18.02
C THR A 88 -6.58 -14.67 -19.36
N ALA A 89 -6.16 -15.95 -19.33
CA ALA A 89 -6.28 -16.96 -20.37
C ALA A 89 -5.58 -16.72 -21.73
N ASN A 90 -4.95 -15.57 -21.96
CA ASN A 90 -4.14 -15.31 -23.13
C ASN A 90 -3.02 -14.34 -22.77
N PRO A 91 -1.76 -14.60 -23.11
CA PRO A 91 -0.66 -13.67 -22.90
C PRO A 91 -0.76 -12.51 -23.91
N ASP A 92 -1.72 -11.60 -23.67
CA ASP A 92 -1.77 -10.35 -24.39
C ASP A 92 -0.62 -9.46 -23.93
N ALA A 93 0.13 -8.92 -24.88
CA ALA A 93 1.18 -8.00 -24.56
C ALA A 93 0.57 -6.72 -23.96
N LEU A 94 1.13 -6.29 -22.84
CA LEU A 94 0.87 -4.97 -22.27
C LEU A 94 1.57 -3.93 -23.15
N ILE A 95 0.80 -2.97 -23.67
CA ILE A 95 1.32 -1.91 -24.53
C ILE A 95 1.70 -0.69 -23.68
N ASP A 96 0.83 -0.30 -22.74
CA ASP A 96 1.02 0.90 -21.94
C ASP A 96 0.21 0.84 -20.63
N VAL A 97 0.62 1.63 -19.62
CA VAL A 97 -0.09 1.79 -18.35
C VAL A 97 -0.24 3.28 -18.05
N LEU A 98 -1.47 3.72 -17.91
CA LEU A 98 -1.80 5.07 -17.49
C LEU A 98 -2.32 5.06 -16.06
N VAL A 99 -1.58 5.63 -15.12
CA VAL A 99 -2.08 5.91 -13.77
C VAL A 99 -2.96 7.16 -13.81
N LEU A 100 -4.14 7.08 -13.21
CA LEU A 100 -5.09 8.18 -13.19
C LEU A 100 -4.77 9.13 -12.02
N PRO A 101 -4.26 10.36 -12.28
CA PRO A 101 -3.80 11.25 -11.21
C PRO A 101 -4.91 11.65 -10.24
N ASN A 102 -6.15 11.80 -10.74
CA ASN A 102 -7.31 12.20 -9.93
C ASN A 102 -7.80 11.10 -8.99
N ASP A 103 -7.41 9.86 -9.23
CA ASP A 103 -7.82 8.69 -8.45
C ASP A 103 -6.73 8.25 -7.46
N ILE A 104 -5.68 9.07 -7.30
CA ILE A 104 -4.63 8.81 -6.31
C ILE A 104 -5.12 9.28 -4.94
N GLU A 105 -5.30 8.32 -4.04
CA GLU A 105 -5.76 8.57 -2.68
C GLU A 105 -4.66 8.25 -1.67
N ARG A 106 -4.54 9.11 -0.68
CA ARG A 106 -3.71 8.87 0.49
C ARG A 106 -4.50 8.07 1.52
N PHE A 107 -3.85 7.15 2.20
CA PHE A 107 -4.51 6.43 3.29
C PHE A 107 -5.00 7.41 4.35
N SER A 108 -6.29 7.33 4.69
CA SER A 108 -6.92 8.17 5.70
C SER A 108 -7.07 7.38 7.02
N ALA A 109 -6.39 7.84 8.07
CA ALA A 109 -6.62 7.30 9.41
C ALA A 109 -7.92 7.88 10.00
N ALA A 110 -8.66 7.05 10.75
CA ALA A 110 -9.94 7.45 11.34
C ALA A 110 -9.82 8.59 12.36
N TYR A 111 -8.67 8.76 12.99
CA TYR A 111 -8.44 9.75 14.04
C TYR A 111 -7.07 10.42 13.97
N GLY A 112 -7.07 11.74 13.80
CA GLY A 112 -5.89 12.60 13.95
C GLY A 112 -5.11 12.89 12.67
N THR A 113 -4.00 13.64 12.82
CA THR A 113 -3.08 13.91 11.73
C THR A 113 -2.39 12.62 11.30
N LEU A 114 -2.40 12.36 10.01
CA LEU A 114 -1.72 11.20 9.42
C LEU A 114 -0.22 11.28 9.69
N PRO A 115 0.40 10.21 10.18
CA PRO A 115 1.85 10.10 10.17
C PRO A 115 2.40 10.26 8.75
N GLU A 116 3.62 10.77 8.66
CA GLU A 116 4.26 11.06 7.37
C GLU A 116 4.38 9.85 6.45
N GLN A 117 4.54 8.66 7.03
CA GLN A 117 4.62 7.40 6.30
C GLN A 117 3.39 7.06 5.45
N PHE A 118 2.22 7.61 5.76
CA PHE A 118 1.01 7.42 4.96
C PHE A 118 1.01 8.20 3.63
N TYR A 119 2.02 9.02 3.43
CA TYR A 119 2.24 9.73 2.16
C TYR A 119 3.29 9.05 1.28
N TRP A 120 3.78 7.89 1.67
CA TRP A 120 4.75 7.13 0.87
C TRP A 120 4.09 6.46 -0.33
N ALA A 121 4.85 6.19 -1.37
CA ALA A 121 4.36 5.51 -2.56
C ALA A 121 3.67 4.18 -2.24
N SER A 122 4.20 3.41 -1.28
CA SER A 122 3.62 2.14 -0.81
C SER A 122 2.30 2.28 -0.04
N SER A 123 1.91 3.50 0.35
CA SER A 123 0.68 3.77 1.10
C SER A 123 -0.41 4.39 0.24
N LEU A 124 -0.11 4.67 -1.04
CA LEU A 124 -1.06 5.28 -1.96
C LEU A 124 -1.97 4.21 -2.58
N THR A 125 -3.25 4.52 -2.65
CA THR A 125 -4.22 3.76 -3.43
C THR A 125 -4.52 4.53 -4.71
N PHE A 126 -4.54 3.85 -5.85
CA PHE A 126 -4.80 4.49 -7.13
C PHE A 126 -5.35 3.50 -8.16
N ASP A 127 -5.98 4.06 -9.17
CA ASP A 127 -6.43 3.31 -10.34
C ASP A 127 -5.45 3.51 -11.49
N ALA A 128 -5.26 2.45 -12.26
CA ALA A 128 -4.54 2.51 -13.52
C ALA A 128 -5.35 1.86 -14.64
N VAL A 129 -5.12 2.37 -15.84
CA VAL A 129 -5.68 1.83 -17.08
C VAL A 129 -4.55 1.16 -17.85
N CYS A 130 -4.65 -0.14 -18.02
CA CYS A 130 -3.70 -0.96 -18.77
C CYS A 130 -4.22 -1.13 -20.21
N LEU A 131 -3.47 -0.65 -21.17
CA LEU A 131 -3.75 -0.87 -22.59
C LEU A 131 -3.08 -2.18 -23.04
N MET A 132 -3.90 -3.11 -23.48
CA MET A 132 -3.50 -4.41 -23.98
C MET A 132 -3.67 -4.44 -25.50
N GLU A 133 -3.07 -5.42 -26.18
CA GLU A 133 -3.29 -5.62 -27.63
C GLU A 133 -4.77 -5.86 -27.97
N THR A 134 -5.51 -6.53 -27.10
CA THR A 134 -6.91 -6.89 -27.35
C THR A 134 -7.93 -5.99 -26.70
N GLY A 135 -7.51 -5.04 -25.83
CA GLY A 135 -8.45 -4.18 -25.13
C GLY A 135 -7.85 -3.31 -24.04
N VAL A 136 -8.69 -2.83 -23.17
CA VAL A 136 -8.33 -1.96 -22.06
C VAL A 136 -8.82 -2.59 -20.75
N VAL A 137 -7.96 -2.68 -19.76
CA VAL A 137 -8.28 -3.18 -18.42
C VAL A 137 -8.05 -2.07 -17.40
N ARG A 138 -9.04 -1.81 -16.54
CA ARG A 138 -8.86 -0.94 -15.38
C ARG A 138 -8.49 -1.80 -14.17
N ALA A 139 -7.43 -1.42 -13.49
CA ALA A 139 -6.91 -2.09 -12.31
C ALA A 139 -6.84 -1.14 -11.13
N ASN A 140 -7.17 -1.65 -9.94
CA ASN A 140 -7.08 -0.91 -8.69
C ASN A 140 -5.84 -1.39 -7.94
N PHE A 141 -5.00 -0.46 -7.53
CA PHE A 141 -3.82 -0.71 -6.72
C PHE A 141 -4.03 -0.14 -5.33
N TYR A 142 -3.98 -1.01 -4.34
CA TYR A 142 -4.18 -0.60 -2.94
C TYR A 142 -2.85 -0.35 -2.25
N GLY A 143 -2.78 0.74 -1.49
CA GLY A 143 -1.67 0.98 -0.57
C GLY A 143 -1.59 -0.12 0.50
N SER A 144 -0.40 -0.31 1.07
CA SER A 144 -0.11 -1.39 2.03
C SER A 144 -1.09 -1.45 3.20
N GLN A 145 -1.48 -0.31 3.75
CA GLN A 145 -2.47 -0.21 4.83
C GLN A 145 -3.84 -0.70 4.38
N GLN A 146 -4.31 -0.22 3.23
CA GLN A 146 -5.61 -0.61 2.70
C GLN A 146 -5.65 -2.08 2.30
N GLN A 147 -4.54 -2.61 1.78
CA GLN A 147 -4.43 -4.04 1.46
C GLN A 147 -4.55 -4.90 2.71
N ILE A 148 -3.83 -4.58 3.79
CA ILE A 148 -3.93 -5.31 5.06
C ILE A 148 -5.36 -5.28 5.61
N LEU A 149 -6.02 -4.13 5.57
CA LEU A 149 -7.40 -3.99 6.03
C LEU A 149 -8.39 -4.78 5.17
N ASN A 150 -8.21 -4.78 3.86
CA ASN A 150 -9.01 -5.58 2.94
C ASN A 150 -8.82 -7.08 3.20
N ASP A 151 -7.58 -7.54 3.35
CA ASP A 151 -7.26 -8.94 3.65
C ASP A 151 -7.86 -9.38 4.99
N LEU A 152 -7.77 -8.53 6.01
CA LEU A 152 -8.38 -8.79 7.32
C LEU A 152 -9.90 -8.95 7.20
N SER A 153 -10.56 -8.08 6.43
CA SER A 153 -11.99 -8.16 6.17
C SER A 153 -12.39 -9.39 5.36
N HIS A 154 -11.62 -9.76 4.35
CA HIS A 154 -11.89 -10.93 3.52
C HIS A 154 -11.70 -12.25 4.27
N LYS A 155 -10.61 -12.39 5.03
CA LYS A 155 -10.37 -13.59 5.85
C LYS A 155 -11.32 -13.68 7.05
N GLY A 156 -11.83 -12.55 7.51
CA GLY A 156 -12.73 -12.51 8.66
C GLY A 156 -12.12 -13.21 9.89
N VAL A 157 -12.93 -13.95 10.62
CA VAL A 157 -12.48 -14.66 11.83
C VAL A 157 -11.33 -15.63 11.61
N ALA A 158 -11.11 -16.12 10.39
CA ALA A 158 -9.98 -17.01 10.09
C ALA A 158 -8.62 -16.32 10.29
N ALA A 159 -8.55 -14.99 10.15
CA ALA A 159 -7.34 -14.22 10.44
C ALA A 159 -6.86 -14.36 11.90
N LEU A 160 -7.75 -14.67 12.84
CA LEU A 160 -7.38 -14.91 14.25
C LEU A 160 -6.57 -16.19 14.45
N ASN A 161 -6.60 -17.13 13.50
CA ASN A 161 -5.74 -18.32 13.55
C ASN A 161 -4.27 -17.94 13.28
N GLU A 162 -4.07 -16.90 12.47
CA GLU A 162 -2.77 -16.32 12.07
C GLU A 162 -2.55 -14.95 12.75
N ALA A 163 -3.09 -14.79 13.98
CA ALA A 163 -3.11 -13.50 14.67
C ALA A 163 -1.72 -12.83 14.78
N HIS A 164 -0.67 -13.62 14.96
CA HIS A 164 0.70 -13.12 15.03
C HIS A 164 1.13 -12.41 13.75
N GLU A 165 0.86 -13.00 12.59
CA GLU A 165 1.25 -12.46 11.29
C GLU A 165 0.50 -11.17 11.00
N TYR A 166 -0.84 -11.18 11.15
CA TYR A 166 -1.67 -9.98 10.94
C TYR A 166 -1.34 -8.86 11.93
N PHE A 167 -1.08 -9.20 13.19
CA PHE A 167 -0.66 -8.23 14.18
C PHE A 167 0.65 -7.55 13.77
N HIS A 168 1.63 -8.34 13.32
CA HIS A 168 2.90 -7.81 12.85
C HIS A 168 2.74 -6.94 11.60
N CYS A 169 1.91 -7.35 10.63
CA CYS A 169 1.59 -6.54 9.46
C CYS A 169 0.92 -5.21 9.84
N CYS A 170 -0.07 -5.22 10.74
CA CYS A 170 -0.71 -4.01 11.23
C CYS A 170 0.27 -3.10 11.97
N TRP A 171 1.19 -3.68 12.75
CA TRP A 171 2.20 -2.90 13.46
C TRP A 171 3.18 -2.23 12.50
N THR A 172 3.75 -2.97 11.55
CA THR A 172 4.70 -2.43 10.57
C THR A 172 4.05 -1.40 9.63
N ALA A 173 2.76 -1.54 9.34
CA ALA A 173 1.99 -0.59 8.55
C ALA A 173 1.48 0.61 9.38
N SER A 174 1.84 0.72 10.66
CA SER A 174 1.40 1.79 11.58
C SER A 174 -0.13 1.90 11.72
N LEU A 175 -0.83 0.78 11.60
CA LEU A 175 -2.28 0.69 11.82
C LEU A 175 -2.67 0.54 13.29
N MET A 176 -1.70 0.23 14.16
CA MET A 176 -1.97 0.01 15.58
C MET A 176 -2.32 1.32 16.28
N PRO A 177 -3.24 1.31 17.28
CA PRO A 177 -3.56 2.47 18.09
C PRO A 177 -2.33 3.10 18.74
N LYS A 178 -2.26 4.44 18.79
CA LYS A 178 -1.09 5.19 19.31
C LYS A 178 -0.71 4.82 20.76
N ASN A 179 -1.69 4.39 21.57
CA ASN A 179 -1.50 4.10 23.00
C ASN A 179 -1.41 2.59 23.27
N PHE A 180 -1.13 1.78 22.24
CA PHE A 180 -1.06 0.35 22.39
C PHE A 180 0.23 -0.07 23.11
N ASP A 181 0.11 -0.85 24.20
CA ASP A 181 1.27 -1.29 24.98
C ASP A 181 1.89 -2.55 24.38
N PHE A 182 3.00 -2.39 23.69
CA PHE A 182 3.71 -3.50 23.01
C PHE A 182 4.48 -4.43 23.94
N SER A 183 4.49 -4.19 25.25
CA SER A 183 5.20 -5.07 26.21
C SER A 183 4.70 -6.52 26.18
N ARG A 184 3.45 -6.72 25.77
CA ARG A 184 2.75 -8.02 25.70
C ARG A 184 2.55 -8.54 24.27
N ALA A 185 3.26 -7.99 23.29
CA ALA A 185 3.09 -8.31 21.86
C ALA A 185 3.27 -9.80 21.50
N GLN A 186 3.90 -10.58 22.36
CA GLN A 186 4.09 -12.03 22.19
C GLN A 186 2.86 -12.87 22.63
N GLU A 187 1.93 -12.27 23.37
CA GLU A 187 0.75 -12.97 23.85
C GLU A 187 -0.34 -13.02 22.79
N LYS A 188 -0.84 -14.23 22.47
CA LYS A 188 -1.88 -14.41 21.44
C LYS A 188 -3.14 -13.60 21.77
N THR A 189 -3.56 -13.56 23.03
CA THR A 189 -4.74 -12.79 23.44
C THR A 189 -4.55 -11.31 23.15
N PHE A 190 -3.37 -10.80 23.45
CA PHE A 190 -3.02 -9.40 23.19
C PHE A 190 -2.96 -9.07 21.68
N GLN A 191 -2.47 -10.00 20.87
CA GLN A 191 -2.48 -9.86 19.41
C GLN A 191 -3.91 -9.78 18.87
N VAL A 192 -4.81 -10.63 19.37
CA VAL A 192 -6.24 -10.60 19.01
C VAL A 192 -6.90 -9.29 19.43
N GLU A 193 -6.64 -8.81 20.66
CA GLU A 193 -7.11 -7.49 21.12
C GLU A 193 -6.64 -6.36 20.22
N GLY A 194 -5.37 -6.42 19.77
CA GLY A 194 -4.80 -5.47 18.85
C GLY A 194 -5.50 -5.47 17.49
N LEU A 195 -5.76 -6.64 16.92
CA LEU A 195 -6.47 -6.76 15.65
C LEU A 195 -7.92 -6.26 15.73
N LEU A 196 -8.61 -6.54 16.83
CA LEU A 196 -9.96 -6.02 17.08
C LEU A 196 -9.95 -4.50 17.22
N SER A 197 -8.92 -3.93 17.88
CA SER A 197 -8.76 -2.48 18.01
C SER A 197 -8.54 -1.83 16.64
N VAL A 198 -7.66 -2.39 15.80
CA VAL A 198 -7.43 -1.93 14.42
C VAL A 198 -8.75 -1.99 13.63
N ALA A 199 -9.48 -3.10 13.73
CA ALA A 199 -10.73 -3.27 13.01
C ALA A 199 -11.80 -2.25 13.45
N LEU A 200 -11.86 -1.90 14.72
CA LEU A 200 -12.76 -0.86 15.24
C LEU A 200 -12.36 0.53 14.76
N GLU A 201 -11.07 0.88 14.82
CA GLU A 201 -10.59 2.19 14.39
C GLU A 201 -10.79 2.43 12.90
N HIS A 202 -10.61 1.39 12.09
CA HIS A 202 -10.72 1.46 10.63
C HIS A 202 -12.06 0.97 10.07
N ASN A 203 -13.09 0.84 10.93
CA ASN A 203 -14.47 0.47 10.54
C ASN A 203 -14.56 -0.86 9.74
N GLN A 204 -13.73 -1.85 10.09
CA GLN A 204 -13.76 -3.18 9.45
C GLN A 204 -14.93 -4.03 9.97
N THR A 205 -16.15 -3.59 9.64
CA THR A 205 -17.41 -4.14 10.18
C THR A 205 -17.59 -5.62 9.86
N SER A 206 -17.21 -6.05 8.66
CA SER A 206 -17.32 -7.47 8.24
C SER A 206 -16.46 -8.39 9.10
N PHE A 207 -15.23 -7.97 9.40
CA PHE A 207 -14.34 -8.71 10.31
C PHE A 207 -14.94 -8.81 11.72
N ILE A 208 -15.40 -7.68 12.28
CA ILE A 208 -15.99 -7.63 13.63
C ILE A 208 -17.23 -8.53 13.72
N ILE A 209 -18.13 -8.47 12.73
CA ILE A 209 -19.33 -9.32 12.69
C ILE A 209 -18.94 -10.80 12.65
N SER A 210 -17.96 -11.18 11.83
CA SER A 210 -17.50 -12.57 11.74
C SER A 210 -16.92 -13.09 13.07
N CYS A 211 -16.22 -12.24 13.82
CA CYS A 211 -15.70 -12.56 15.15
C CYS A 211 -16.82 -12.76 16.17
N ILE A 212 -17.82 -11.86 16.18
CA ILE A 212 -18.98 -11.96 17.10
C ILE A 212 -19.81 -13.22 16.82
N GLN A 213 -20.03 -13.54 15.55
CA GLN A 213 -20.79 -14.74 15.17
C GLN A 213 -20.11 -16.03 15.62
N LYS A 214 -18.78 -16.09 15.58
CA LYS A 214 -18.04 -17.25 16.09
C LYS A 214 -18.16 -17.38 17.61
N LEU A 215 -18.02 -16.27 18.35
CA LEU A 215 -18.17 -16.26 19.82
C LEU A 215 -19.58 -16.64 20.30
N GLY A 216 -20.60 -16.38 19.48
CA GLY A 216 -22.00 -16.75 19.80
C GLY A 216 -22.35 -18.22 19.52
N GLN A 217 -21.41 -18.98 18.89
CA GLN A 217 -21.57 -20.40 18.57
C GLN A 217 -20.82 -21.34 19.54
N GLU A 218 -19.94 -20.80 20.37
CA GLU A 218 -19.25 -21.49 21.48
C GLU A 218 -20.04 -21.38 22.79
#